data_b5df4656d7f804d935e4146b96005ffe
#
_entry.id   b5df4656d7f804d935e4146b96005ffe
#
_cell.length_a   1.000
_cell.length_b   1.000
_cell.length_c   1.000
_cell.angle_alpha   90.00
_cell.angle_beta   90.00
_cell.angle_gamma   90.00
#
_symmetry.space_group_name_H-M   'P 1'
#
loop_
_entity.id
_entity.type
_entity.pdbx_description
1 polymer ?
#
loop_
_entity_poly.entity_id
_entity_poly.type
_entity_poly.pdbx_seq_one_letter_code
_entity_poly.pdbx_strand_id
1 'polypeptide(L)'
;YTENGTLQQSFSLQEWLYKLAEVPVGEVYLNSIDRDGTGQGYQKELIEYIPADFPLPIILAGGAGKYQHFIEGLQNKKVDAVATAHLFNFIGNSLEVSRIALLKEGFNLAKWDMNICESLKGFFSHAEKLSE
;
A
#
# COMPACT_ATOMS: atom_id res chain seq x y z
N TYR A 1 6.91 9.46 13.52
CA TYR A 1 8.31 9.89 13.32
C TYR A 1 8.40 10.92 12.18
N THR A 2 9.32 11.86 12.31
CA THR A 2 9.72 12.83 11.28
C THR A 2 11.23 12.70 11.02
N GLU A 3 11.80 13.60 10.19
CA GLU A 3 13.25 13.59 9.88
C GLU A 3 13.76 12.21 9.43
N ASN A 4 13.12 11.65 8.38
CA ASN A 4 13.43 10.32 7.87
C ASN A 4 13.33 9.19 8.91
N GLY A 5 12.43 9.30 9.87
CA GLY A 5 12.21 8.29 10.92
C GLY A 5 13.13 8.41 12.13
N THR A 6 13.96 9.45 12.21
CA THR A 6 14.91 9.61 13.33
C THR A 6 14.32 10.36 14.53
N LEU A 7 13.32 11.20 14.31
CA LEU A 7 12.67 11.97 15.37
C LEU A 7 11.30 11.40 15.72
N GLN A 8 11.21 10.81 16.92
CA GLN A 8 9.93 10.35 17.45
C GLN A 8 9.07 11.56 17.84
N GLN A 9 7.81 11.54 17.41
CA GLN A 9 6.83 12.56 17.78
C GLN A 9 6.23 12.26 19.15
N SER A 10 5.78 13.31 19.86
CA SER A 10 5.15 13.20 21.18
C SER A 10 3.73 12.60 21.15
N PHE A 11 3.09 12.58 19.96
CA PHE A 11 1.75 12.03 19.79
C PHE A 11 1.79 10.55 19.49
N SER A 12 0.87 9.80 20.08
CA SER A 12 0.60 8.40 19.73
C SER A 12 -0.03 8.32 18.34
N LEU A 13 0.01 7.13 17.72
CA LEU A 13 -0.66 6.89 16.43
C LEU A 13 -2.17 7.20 16.55
N GLN A 14 -2.82 6.80 17.62
CA GLN A 14 -4.24 7.05 17.84
C GLN A 14 -4.57 8.54 17.91
N GLU A 15 -3.79 9.33 18.63
CA GLU A 15 -3.96 10.79 18.70
C GLU A 15 -3.77 11.44 17.32
N TRP A 16 -2.81 10.95 16.51
CA TRP A 16 -2.62 11.42 15.16
C TRP A 16 -3.82 11.11 14.27
N LEU A 17 -4.38 9.90 14.36
CA LEU A 17 -5.56 9.52 13.57
C LEU A 17 -6.76 10.41 13.90
N TYR A 18 -7.01 10.70 15.19
CA TYR A 18 -8.07 11.65 15.56
C TYR A 18 -7.86 13.04 14.94
N LYS A 19 -6.63 13.56 14.97
CA LYS A 19 -6.33 14.85 14.33
C LYS A 19 -6.52 14.83 12.81
N LEU A 20 -6.14 13.73 12.16
CA LEU A 20 -6.30 13.58 10.71
C LEU A 20 -7.77 13.52 10.29
N ALA A 21 -8.66 13.00 11.13
CA ALA A 21 -10.09 13.00 10.88
C ALA A 21 -10.71 14.42 10.84
N GLU A 22 -10.03 15.42 11.43
CA GLU A 22 -10.50 16.82 11.46
C GLU A 22 -9.95 17.69 10.32
N VAL A 23 -8.99 17.18 9.53
CA VAL A 23 -8.40 17.92 8.42
C VAL A 23 -8.89 17.40 7.06
N PRO A 24 -8.93 18.24 6.02
CA PRO A 24 -9.47 17.86 4.71
C PRO A 24 -8.45 17.04 3.91
N VAL A 25 -8.22 15.79 4.33
CA VAL A 25 -7.39 14.81 3.62
C VAL A 25 -8.27 13.71 3.04
N GLY A 26 -7.85 13.09 1.94
CA GLY A 26 -8.64 12.10 1.22
C GLY A 26 -8.47 10.69 1.77
N GLU A 27 -7.26 10.34 2.25
CA GLU A 27 -6.90 9.00 2.71
C GLU A 27 -5.67 9.06 3.63
N VAL A 28 -5.44 8.01 4.40
CA VAL A 28 -4.29 7.89 5.30
C VAL A 28 -3.39 6.74 4.85
N TYR A 29 -2.13 7.06 4.53
CA TYR A 29 -1.09 6.10 4.24
C TYR A 29 -0.37 5.71 5.54
N LEU A 30 -0.70 4.54 6.07
CA LEU A 30 -0.16 4.01 7.32
C LEU A 30 1.03 3.09 7.04
N ASN A 31 2.24 3.62 7.16
CA ASN A 31 3.49 2.91 6.88
C ASN A 31 4.22 2.51 8.16
N SER A 32 4.59 1.24 8.29
CA SER A 32 5.51 0.79 9.33
C SER A 32 6.96 0.99 8.89
N ILE A 33 7.65 1.93 9.54
CA ILE A 33 9.08 2.18 9.30
C ILE A 33 9.92 0.93 9.64
N ASP A 34 9.58 0.23 10.71
CA ASP A 34 10.31 -0.96 11.18
C ASP A 34 10.16 -2.16 10.24
N ARG A 35 9.05 -2.22 9.50
CA ARG A 35 8.76 -3.32 8.56
C ARG A 35 9.11 -2.98 7.12
N ASP A 36 9.24 -1.70 6.79
CA ASP A 36 9.52 -1.27 5.42
C ASP A 36 10.82 -1.87 4.89
N GLY A 37 10.78 -2.44 3.69
CA GLY A 37 11.90 -3.13 3.05
C GLY A 37 12.21 -4.54 3.58
N THR A 38 11.58 -5.01 4.68
CA THR A 38 11.92 -6.32 5.29
C THR A 38 11.34 -7.52 4.55
N GLY A 39 10.24 -7.34 3.82
CA GLY A 39 9.52 -8.45 3.17
C GLY A 39 8.79 -9.41 4.14
N GLN A 40 8.72 -9.09 5.43
CA GLN A 40 8.19 -9.98 6.48
C GLN A 40 6.68 -9.84 6.73
N GLY A 41 6.00 -8.99 5.96
CA GLY A 41 4.58 -8.71 6.10
C GLY A 41 4.31 -7.40 6.83
N TYR A 42 3.05 -6.94 6.72
CA TYR A 42 2.61 -5.71 7.38
C TYR A 42 2.61 -5.84 8.90
N GLN A 43 2.86 -4.72 9.59
CA GLN A 43 2.71 -4.63 11.03
C GLN A 43 1.22 -4.49 11.40
N LYS A 44 0.54 -5.63 11.55
CA LYS A 44 -0.93 -5.66 11.75
C LYS A 44 -1.37 -5.02 13.06
N GLU A 45 -0.49 -4.96 14.06
CA GLU A 45 -0.73 -4.31 15.35
C GLU A 45 -1.08 -2.82 15.19
N LEU A 46 -0.59 -2.16 14.12
CA LEU A 46 -0.93 -0.77 13.84
C LEU A 46 -2.44 -0.57 13.56
N ILE A 47 -3.10 -1.59 13.02
CA ILE A 47 -4.54 -1.55 12.68
C ILE A 47 -5.40 -1.46 13.96
N GLU A 48 -4.91 -1.97 15.09
CA GLU A 48 -5.63 -1.94 16.37
C GLU A 48 -5.80 -0.51 16.90
N TYR A 49 -4.88 0.39 16.55
CA TYR A 49 -4.95 1.81 16.92
C TYR A 49 -5.94 2.61 16.08
N ILE A 50 -6.43 2.06 14.96
CA ILE A 50 -7.41 2.74 14.11
C ILE A 50 -8.78 2.68 14.81
N PRO A 51 -9.44 3.84 15.08
CA PRO A 51 -10.79 3.86 15.63
C PRO A 51 -11.78 3.06 14.78
N ALA A 52 -12.80 2.46 15.41
CA ALA A 52 -13.76 1.63 14.69
C ALA A 52 -14.60 2.42 13.67
N ASP A 53 -14.82 3.69 13.95
CA ASP A 53 -15.59 4.66 13.17
C ASP A 53 -14.71 5.67 12.44
N PHE A 54 -13.43 5.33 12.20
CA PHE A 54 -12.50 6.22 11.52
C PHE A 54 -13.00 6.54 10.09
N PRO A 55 -13.18 7.84 9.75
CA PRO A 55 -13.92 8.22 8.54
C PRO A 55 -13.11 8.18 7.24
N LEU A 56 -11.78 8.05 7.32
CA LEU A 56 -10.89 8.13 6.16
C LEU A 56 -10.41 6.74 5.74
N PRO A 57 -10.31 6.47 4.44
CA PRO A 57 -9.71 5.25 3.91
C PRO A 57 -8.27 5.06 4.41
N ILE A 58 -7.92 3.83 4.75
CA ILE A 58 -6.58 3.44 5.21
C ILE A 58 -5.86 2.63 4.14
N ILE A 59 -4.68 3.09 3.75
CA ILE A 59 -3.72 2.34 2.94
C ILE A 59 -2.63 1.80 3.85
N LEU A 60 -2.59 0.48 4.06
CA LEU A 60 -1.56 -0.16 4.89
C LEU A 60 -0.29 -0.42 4.08
N ALA A 61 0.86 -0.04 4.61
CA ALA A 61 2.14 -0.12 3.93
C ALA A 61 3.29 -0.54 4.86
N GLY A 62 4.43 -0.88 4.24
CA GLY A 62 5.65 -1.29 4.94
C GLY A 62 5.67 -2.79 5.26
N GLY A 63 6.59 -3.52 4.62
CA GLY A 63 6.90 -4.91 4.95
C GLY A 63 6.36 -6.00 4.02
N ALA A 64 5.47 -5.69 3.07
CA ALA A 64 4.97 -6.72 2.16
C ALA A 64 6.04 -7.23 1.20
N GLY A 65 6.31 -8.55 1.22
CA GLY A 65 7.29 -9.20 0.35
C GLY A 65 6.71 -10.33 -0.51
N LYS A 66 5.42 -10.62 -0.38
CA LYS A 66 4.70 -11.62 -1.16
C LYS A 66 3.20 -11.34 -1.21
N TYR A 67 2.47 -11.88 -2.18
CA TYR A 67 1.05 -11.62 -2.38
C TYR A 67 0.16 -12.05 -1.18
N GLN A 68 0.58 -13.07 -0.42
CA GLN A 68 -0.13 -13.48 0.79
C GLN A 68 -0.25 -12.34 1.81
N HIS A 69 0.77 -11.50 1.91
CA HIS A 69 0.72 -10.33 2.80
C HIS A 69 -0.38 -9.33 2.38
N PHE A 70 -0.66 -9.21 1.06
CA PHE A 70 -1.77 -8.38 0.58
C PHE A 70 -3.12 -8.93 1.03
N ILE A 71 -3.31 -10.25 0.89
CA ILE A 71 -4.51 -10.93 1.37
C ILE A 71 -4.69 -10.68 2.87
N GLU A 72 -3.65 -10.91 3.66
CA GLU A 72 -3.67 -10.69 5.10
C GLU A 72 -3.99 -9.25 5.51
N GLY A 73 -3.45 -8.27 4.80
CA GLY A 73 -3.74 -6.86 5.05
C GLY A 73 -5.20 -6.50 4.73
N LEU A 74 -5.68 -6.91 3.55
CA LEU A 74 -7.03 -6.61 3.07
C LEU A 74 -8.15 -7.41 3.76
N GLN A 75 -7.84 -8.49 4.48
CA GLN A 75 -8.83 -9.21 5.29
C GLN A 75 -9.35 -8.38 6.47
N ASN A 76 -8.60 -7.38 6.91
CA ASN A 76 -9.07 -6.49 7.98
C ASN A 76 -9.97 -5.40 7.42
N LYS A 77 -11.20 -5.31 7.94
CA LYS A 77 -12.22 -4.36 7.47
C LYS A 77 -11.88 -2.88 7.67
N LYS A 78 -10.86 -2.56 8.46
CA LYS A 78 -10.35 -1.19 8.65
C LYS A 78 -9.32 -0.79 7.60
N VAL A 79 -8.96 -1.69 6.68
CA VAL A 79 -7.96 -1.46 5.64
C VAL A 79 -8.64 -1.47 4.28
N ASP A 80 -8.57 -0.35 3.57
CA ASP A 80 -9.20 -0.18 2.26
C ASP A 80 -8.26 -0.54 1.12
N ALA A 81 -6.96 -0.34 1.32
CA ALA A 81 -5.95 -0.68 0.35
C ALA A 81 -4.63 -1.13 1.02
N VAL A 82 -3.81 -1.82 0.26
CA VAL A 82 -2.45 -2.18 0.67
C VAL A 82 -1.44 -1.73 -0.36
N ALA A 83 -0.25 -1.32 0.11
CA ALA A 83 0.84 -0.85 -0.73
C ALA A 83 2.13 -1.62 -0.47
N THR A 84 2.95 -1.74 -1.51
CA THR A 84 4.30 -2.29 -1.43
C THR A 84 5.22 -1.63 -2.45
N ALA A 85 6.49 -1.51 -2.11
CA ALA A 85 7.55 -1.17 -3.06
C ALA A 85 8.47 -2.39 -3.31
N HIS A 86 8.84 -3.09 -2.25
CA HIS A 86 9.82 -4.17 -2.28
C HIS A 86 9.47 -5.30 -3.25
N LEU A 87 8.22 -5.80 -3.22
CA LEU A 87 7.78 -6.94 -4.02
C LEU A 87 8.02 -6.72 -5.51
N PHE A 88 7.70 -5.54 -6.02
CA PHE A 88 7.79 -5.22 -7.45
C PHE A 88 9.21 -4.94 -7.93
N ASN A 89 10.12 -4.61 -7.01
CA ASN A 89 11.51 -4.35 -7.36
C ASN A 89 12.31 -5.64 -7.61
N PHE A 90 11.88 -6.78 -7.06
CA PHE A 90 12.68 -8.00 -7.05
C PHE A 90 12.02 -9.21 -7.73
N ILE A 91 10.74 -9.12 -8.08
CA ILE A 91 9.99 -10.22 -8.70
C ILE A 91 9.27 -9.71 -9.96
N GLY A 92 9.74 -10.11 -11.14
CA GLY A 92 9.39 -9.54 -12.44
C GLY A 92 7.90 -9.40 -12.77
N ASN A 93 7.04 -10.39 -12.46
CA ASN A 93 5.60 -10.33 -12.72
C ASN A 93 4.75 -10.36 -11.44
N SER A 94 5.30 -9.85 -10.36
CA SER A 94 4.68 -9.87 -9.03
C SER A 94 3.32 -9.16 -8.98
N LEU A 95 3.13 -8.09 -9.74
CA LEU A 95 1.85 -7.37 -9.80
C LEU A 95 0.74 -8.25 -10.38
N GLU A 96 0.99 -8.90 -11.50
CA GLU A 96 0.03 -9.79 -12.16
C GLU A 96 -0.32 -10.97 -11.27
N VAL A 97 0.69 -11.65 -10.72
CA VAL A 97 0.51 -12.79 -9.80
C VAL A 97 -0.29 -12.39 -8.57
N SER A 98 0.02 -11.24 -7.97
CA SER A 98 -0.69 -10.74 -6.80
C SER A 98 -2.15 -10.42 -7.12
N ARG A 99 -2.42 -9.77 -8.24
CA ARG A 99 -3.78 -9.44 -8.67
C ARG A 99 -4.62 -10.70 -8.92
N ILE A 100 -4.06 -11.70 -9.60
CA ILE A 100 -4.75 -12.97 -9.85
C ILE A 100 -5.07 -13.66 -8.52
N ALA A 101 -4.15 -13.68 -7.57
CA ALA A 101 -4.37 -14.28 -6.27
C ALA A 101 -5.49 -13.57 -5.50
N LEU A 102 -5.47 -12.23 -5.43
CA LEU A 102 -6.51 -11.44 -4.76
C LEU A 102 -7.90 -11.62 -5.40
N LEU A 103 -7.97 -11.67 -6.73
CA LEU A 103 -9.24 -11.93 -7.42
C LEU A 103 -9.80 -13.34 -7.11
N LYS A 104 -8.94 -14.35 -6.98
CA LYS A 104 -9.34 -15.71 -6.58
C LYS A 104 -9.89 -15.76 -5.15
N GLU A 105 -9.37 -14.93 -4.25
CA GLU A 105 -9.87 -14.77 -2.88
C GLU A 105 -11.13 -13.89 -2.79
N GLY A 106 -11.64 -13.38 -3.93
CA GLY A 106 -12.88 -12.63 -4.01
C GLY A 106 -12.75 -11.12 -3.71
N PHE A 107 -11.55 -10.58 -3.65
CA PHE A 107 -11.35 -9.14 -3.48
C PHE A 107 -11.80 -8.37 -4.72
N ASN A 108 -12.52 -7.27 -4.50
CA ASN A 108 -12.96 -6.38 -5.58
C ASN A 108 -11.83 -5.41 -5.95
N LEU A 109 -11.07 -5.75 -6.98
CA LEU A 109 -10.00 -4.90 -7.47
C LEU A 109 -10.45 -4.05 -8.67
N ALA A 110 -9.82 -2.88 -8.84
CA ALA A 110 -9.98 -2.09 -10.04
C ALA A 110 -9.73 -2.95 -11.30
N LYS A 111 -10.56 -2.79 -12.32
CA LYS A 111 -10.41 -3.54 -13.57
C LYS A 111 -9.10 -3.18 -14.25
N TRP A 112 -8.40 -4.20 -14.73
CA TRP A 112 -7.22 -4.00 -15.56
C TRP A 112 -7.65 -3.73 -17.00
N ASP A 113 -7.36 -2.54 -17.51
CA ASP A 113 -7.63 -2.22 -18.91
C ASP A 113 -6.40 -2.52 -19.76
N MET A 114 -6.49 -3.58 -20.55
CA MET A 114 -5.39 -4.02 -21.43
C MET A 114 -5.09 -2.98 -22.54
N ASN A 115 -6.08 -2.22 -22.99
CA ASN A 115 -5.87 -1.20 -24.02
C ASN A 115 -5.02 -0.04 -23.46
N ILE A 116 -5.25 0.37 -22.22
CA ILE A 116 -4.42 1.37 -21.54
C ILE A 116 -3.00 0.83 -21.35
N CYS A 117 -2.85 -0.43 -20.94
CA CYS A 117 -1.53 -1.05 -20.79
C CYS A 117 -0.74 -1.12 -22.09
N GLU A 118 -1.37 -1.47 -23.20
CA GLU A 118 -0.72 -1.48 -24.50
C GLU A 118 -0.34 -0.08 -25.00
N SER A 119 -1.21 0.89 -24.76
CA SER A 119 -0.93 2.29 -25.08
C SER A 119 0.29 2.82 -24.30
N LEU A 120 0.39 2.48 -23.01
CA LEU A 120 1.53 2.86 -22.17
C LEU A 120 2.83 2.16 -22.58
N LYS A 121 2.78 0.89 -23.00
CA LYS A 121 3.97 0.18 -23.54
C LYS A 121 4.48 0.88 -24.81
N GLY A 122 3.59 1.30 -25.71
CA GLY A 122 3.95 2.08 -26.88
C GLY A 122 4.61 3.42 -26.54
N PHE A 123 4.12 4.09 -25.52
CA PHE A 123 4.66 5.37 -25.04
C PHE A 123 6.08 5.21 -24.47
N PHE A 124 6.31 4.23 -23.62
CA PHE A 124 7.63 3.98 -23.01
C PHE A 124 8.67 3.50 -24.03
N SER A 125 8.28 2.64 -24.98
CA SER A 125 9.19 2.21 -26.06
C SER A 125 9.61 3.36 -26.99
N HIS A 126 8.81 4.41 -27.10
CA HIS A 126 9.15 5.62 -27.85
C HIS A 126 10.10 6.55 -27.08
N ALA A 127 9.93 6.63 -25.75
CA ALA A 127 10.78 7.43 -24.90
C ALA A 127 12.23 6.88 -24.81
N GLU A 128 12.40 5.56 -24.80
CA GLU A 128 13.72 4.94 -24.83
C GLU A 128 14.49 5.25 -26.14
N LYS A 129 13.80 5.30 -27.28
CA LYS A 129 14.43 5.65 -28.57
C LYS A 129 14.81 7.13 -28.73
N LEU A 130 14.29 8.01 -27.88
CA LEU A 130 14.63 9.43 -27.87
C LEU A 130 15.78 9.77 -26.90
N SER A 131 16.25 8.77 -26.12
CA SER A 131 17.35 8.91 -25.17
C SER A 131 18.69 8.33 -25.69
N GLU A 132 18.71 7.77 -26.90
CA GLU A 132 19.92 7.40 -27.66
C GLU A 132 20.31 8.51 -28.64
#